data_3e1dd9e6981034c522758a13d8e9825f
#
_entry.id   3e1dd9e6981034c522758a13d8e9825f
#
_cell.length_a   1.000
_cell.length_b   1.000
_cell.length_c   1.000
_cell.angle_alpha   90.00
_cell.angle_beta   90.00
_cell.angle_gamma   90.00
#
_symmetry.space_group_name_H-M   'P 1'
#
loop_
_entity.id
_entity.type
_entity.pdbx_description
1 polymer ?
#
loop_
_entity_poly.entity_id
_entity_poly.type
_entity_poly.pdbx_seq_one_letter_code
_entity_poly.pdbx_strand_id
1 'polypeptide(L)'
;MMRKWFSILLIVIGVGCCVVAIYPIFEMNQKVNESLNEWEGIKDQYQQSDVENKELLVEGVIGTLKITDYDNIIPIRMGTTDAILKQGIGLDETTVKPGEVGNSVLYGHRENILWNLKDVEIGDNITVETLDGTLTFEISEIQIVDPEDPYIYHTAEEPTITLVTCYPFIYMGPTPERYVVKAVLSK
;
A
#
# COMPACT_ATOMS: atom_id res chain seq x y z
N MET A 1 -2.00 30.67 43.25
CA MET A 1 -1.60 29.26 43.13
C MET A 1 -2.48 28.51 42.15
N MET A 2 -3.79 28.51 42.22
CA MET A 2 -4.75 27.80 41.33
C MET A 2 -4.51 28.03 39.82
N ARG A 3 -4.17 29.23 39.37
CA ARG A 3 -3.94 29.58 37.95
C ARG A 3 -2.75 28.83 37.31
N LYS A 4 -1.69 28.55 38.07
CA LYS A 4 -0.54 27.79 37.61
C LYS A 4 -0.88 26.27 37.43
N TRP A 5 -1.62 25.72 38.38
CA TRP A 5 -2.08 24.34 38.31
C TRP A 5 -3.04 24.08 37.15
N PHE A 6 -3.93 25.05 36.86
CA PHE A 6 -4.86 25.00 35.73
C PHE A 6 -4.09 25.03 34.38
N SER A 7 -3.03 25.84 34.26
CA SER A 7 -2.19 25.88 33.06
C SER A 7 -1.43 24.57 32.86
N ILE A 8 -0.91 23.97 33.92
CA ILE A 8 -0.22 22.68 33.86
C ILE A 8 -1.20 21.57 33.43
N LEU A 9 -2.41 21.56 33.97
CA LEU A 9 -3.45 20.61 33.60
C LEU A 9 -3.78 20.69 32.10
N LEU A 10 -3.95 21.89 31.54
CA LEU A 10 -4.21 22.11 30.13
C LEU A 10 -3.04 21.62 29.25
N ILE A 11 -1.81 21.84 29.67
CA ILE A 11 -0.63 21.33 28.94
C ILE A 11 -0.61 19.81 28.92
N VAL A 12 -0.87 19.16 30.08
CA VAL A 12 -0.91 17.68 30.17
C VAL A 12 -1.99 17.10 29.26
N ILE A 13 -3.20 17.71 29.27
CA ILE A 13 -4.30 17.31 28.37
C ILE A 13 -3.88 17.48 26.89
N GLY A 14 -3.30 18.63 26.54
CA GLY A 14 -2.85 18.90 25.18
C GLY A 14 -1.79 17.89 24.69
N VAL A 15 -0.81 17.58 25.51
CA VAL A 15 0.21 16.56 25.24
C VAL A 15 -0.45 15.18 25.11
N GLY A 16 -1.38 14.83 25.99
CA GLY A 16 -2.13 13.58 25.91
C GLY A 16 -2.90 13.43 24.57
N CYS A 17 -3.59 14.48 24.14
CA CYS A 17 -4.27 14.49 22.84
C CYS A 17 -3.30 14.33 21.67
N CYS A 18 -2.14 14.98 21.71
CA CYS A 18 -1.12 14.82 20.67
C CYS A 18 -0.59 13.39 20.60
N VAL A 19 -0.31 12.78 21.75
CA VAL A 19 0.16 11.37 21.80
C VAL A 19 -0.88 10.44 21.20
N VAL A 20 -2.16 10.58 21.58
CA VAL A 20 -3.24 9.74 21.02
C VAL A 20 -3.39 9.92 19.51
N ALA A 21 -3.21 11.13 19.01
CA ALA A 21 -3.31 11.41 17.57
C ALA A 21 -2.11 10.85 16.75
N ILE A 22 -0.91 10.83 17.32
CA ILE A 22 0.32 10.41 16.64
C ILE A 22 0.53 8.87 16.74
N TYR A 23 0.03 8.25 17.80
CA TYR A 23 0.25 6.83 18.08
C TYR A 23 -0.13 5.88 16.92
N PRO A 24 -1.31 6.00 16.26
CA PRO A 24 -1.68 5.11 15.16
C PRO A 24 -0.76 5.24 13.94
N ILE A 25 -0.23 6.43 13.67
CA ILE A 25 0.73 6.67 12.56
C ILE A 25 2.05 5.96 12.88
N PHE A 26 2.52 6.07 14.12
CA PHE A 26 3.73 5.40 14.57
C PHE A 26 3.60 3.87 14.52
N GLU A 27 2.47 3.32 15.00
CA GLU A 27 2.20 1.88 14.94
C GLU A 27 2.19 1.36 13.49
N MET A 28 1.55 2.10 12.58
CA MET A 28 1.51 1.70 11.17
C MET A 28 2.91 1.72 10.52
N ASN A 29 3.71 2.75 10.79
CA ASN A 29 5.09 2.81 10.29
C ASN A 29 5.95 1.65 10.81
N GLN A 30 5.78 1.25 12.08
CA GLN A 30 6.47 0.07 12.61
C GLN A 30 6.07 -1.21 11.86
N LYS A 31 4.78 -1.43 11.62
CA LYS A 31 4.28 -2.61 10.89
C LYS A 31 4.76 -2.67 9.44
N VAL A 32 4.84 -1.51 8.77
CA VAL A 32 5.42 -1.41 7.43
C VAL A 32 6.89 -1.81 7.45
N ASN A 33 7.68 -1.31 8.42
CA ASN A 33 9.09 -1.67 8.55
C ASN A 33 9.29 -3.15 8.89
N GLU A 34 8.44 -3.73 9.73
CA GLU A 34 8.45 -5.17 10.02
C GLU A 34 8.21 -5.98 8.75
N SER A 35 7.24 -5.59 7.91
CA SER A 35 6.96 -6.23 6.63
C SER A 35 8.10 -6.07 5.63
N LEU A 36 8.79 -4.94 5.60
CA LEU A 36 9.98 -4.75 4.76
C LEU A 36 11.14 -5.64 5.22
N ASN A 37 11.37 -5.79 6.53
CA ASN A 37 12.37 -6.71 7.06
C ASN A 37 12.01 -8.18 6.78
N GLU A 38 10.71 -8.53 6.84
CA GLU A 38 10.20 -9.84 6.43
C GLU A 38 10.53 -10.12 4.97
N TRP A 39 10.31 -9.14 4.07
CA TRP A 39 10.63 -9.24 2.66
C TRP A 39 12.11 -9.51 2.39
N GLU A 40 13.01 -8.76 3.05
CA GLU A 40 14.45 -9.01 2.93
C GLU A 40 14.83 -10.44 3.37
N GLY A 41 14.25 -10.92 4.47
CA GLY A 41 14.45 -12.30 4.93
C GLY A 41 13.94 -13.34 3.92
N ILE A 42 12.79 -13.09 3.28
CA ILE A 42 12.23 -13.96 2.24
C ILE A 42 13.17 -13.99 1.02
N LYS A 43 13.68 -12.86 0.57
CA LYS A 43 14.64 -12.78 -0.55
C LYS A 43 15.91 -13.59 -0.27
N ASP A 44 16.47 -13.46 0.93
CA ASP A 44 17.66 -14.19 1.34
C ASP A 44 17.42 -15.71 1.33
N GLN A 45 16.27 -16.15 1.85
CA GLN A 45 15.87 -17.56 1.84
C GLN A 45 15.63 -18.07 0.40
N TYR A 46 14.97 -17.29 -0.44
CA TYR A 46 14.69 -17.63 -1.83
C TYR A 46 15.97 -17.85 -2.64
N GLN A 47 17.00 -17.04 -2.40
CA GLN A 47 18.30 -17.18 -3.06
C GLN A 47 19.07 -18.45 -2.61
N GLN A 48 18.81 -18.93 -1.40
CA GLN A 48 19.47 -20.09 -0.80
C GLN A 48 18.70 -21.41 -0.97
N SER A 49 17.42 -21.34 -1.41
CA SER A 49 16.52 -22.50 -1.48
C SER A 49 16.61 -23.22 -2.83
N ASP A 50 16.53 -24.55 -2.80
CA ASP A 50 16.29 -25.38 -3.97
C ASP A 50 14.88 -25.14 -4.54
N VAL A 51 14.71 -25.42 -5.84
CA VAL A 51 13.47 -25.12 -6.62
C VAL A 51 12.18 -25.64 -5.96
N GLU A 52 12.25 -26.77 -5.23
CA GLU A 52 11.10 -27.44 -4.63
C GLU A 52 10.55 -26.72 -3.37
N ASN A 53 11.34 -25.88 -2.71
CA ASN A 53 10.93 -25.12 -1.51
C ASN A 53 10.48 -23.68 -1.80
N LYS A 54 10.57 -23.20 -3.02
CA LYS A 54 10.26 -21.82 -3.39
C LYS A 54 8.78 -21.48 -3.29
N GLU A 55 7.90 -22.46 -3.54
CA GLU A 55 6.44 -22.28 -3.51
C GLU A 55 5.88 -22.10 -2.07
N LEU A 56 6.59 -22.62 -1.07
CA LEU A 56 6.20 -22.52 0.34
C LEU A 56 6.58 -21.18 0.98
N LEU A 57 7.43 -20.37 0.35
CA LEU A 57 7.91 -19.08 0.90
C LEU A 57 6.97 -17.90 0.61
N VAL A 58 5.83 -18.13 -0.04
CA VAL A 58 4.92 -17.07 -0.53
C VAL A 58 3.82 -16.70 0.48
N GLU A 59 3.89 -17.16 1.74
CA GLU A 59 3.01 -16.66 2.80
C GLU A 59 3.58 -15.36 3.39
N GLY A 60 2.78 -14.30 3.40
CA GLY A 60 3.17 -13.01 3.99
C GLY A 60 3.39 -11.92 2.96
N VAL A 61 4.58 -11.36 2.91
CA VAL A 61 4.97 -10.34 1.93
C VAL A 61 5.35 -11.02 0.61
N ILE A 62 4.69 -10.61 -0.48
CA ILE A 62 4.89 -11.19 -1.82
C ILE A 62 5.70 -10.29 -2.75
N GLY A 63 6.04 -9.09 -2.30
CA GLY A 63 6.81 -8.12 -3.06
C GLY A 63 6.81 -6.75 -2.41
N THR A 64 7.42 -5.79 -3.10
CA THR A 64 7.35 -4.38 -2.72
C THR A 64 6.95 -3.52 -3.91
N LEU A 65 6.37 -2.36 -3.64
CA LEU A 65 5.99 -1.36 -4.63
C LEU A 65 6.67 -0.04 -4.31
N LYS A 66 7.18 0.63 -5.34
CA LYS A 66 7.72 1.98 -5.28
C LYS A 66 7.10 2.81 -6.41
N ILE A 67 6.56 3.97 -6.07
CA ILE A 67 6.16 4.98 -7.05
C ILE A 67 7.41 5.81 -7.36
N THR A 68 7.74 6.01 -8.65
CA THR A 68 8.86 6.86 -9.07
C THR A 68 8.70 8.26 -8.46
N ASP A 69 9.79 8.94 -8.17
CA ASP A 69 9.88 10.23 -7.48
C ASP A 69 9.58 10.23 -5.97
N TYR A 70 9.18 9.09 -5.41
CA TYR A 70 9.03 8.92 -3.96
C TYR A 70 10.00 7.86 -3.43
N ASP A 71 10.66 8.14 -2.32
CA ASP A 71 11.60 7.19 -1.69
C ASP A 71 10.90 6.08 -0.88
N ASN A 72 9.57 6.14 -0.79
CA ASN A 72 8.76 5.17 -0.04
C ASN A 72 8.72 3.82 -0.76
N ILE A 73 9.27 2.80 -0.12
CA ILE A 73 9.07 1.40 -0.50
C ILE A 73 7.92 0.86 0.32
N ILE A 74 6.93 0.27 -0.34
CA ILE A 74 5.69 -0.19 0.27
C ILE A 74 5.60 -1.71 0.10
N PRO A 75 5.51 -2.51 1.19
CA PRO A 75 5.36 -3.96 1.09
C PRO A 75 3.99 -4.33 0.51
N ILE A 76 3.95 -5.38 -0.34
CA ILE A 76 2.74 -5.98 -0.90
C ILE A 76 2.49 -7.30 -0.17
N ARG A 77 1.28 -7.48 0.36
CA ARG A 77 0.84 -8.69 1.07
C ARG A 77 -0.40 -9.28 0.40
N MET A 78 -0.61 -10.59 0.59
CA MET A 78 -1.85 -11.24 0.16
C MET A 78 -3.02 -10.86 1.07
N GLY A 79 -4.19 -10.55 0.46
CA GLY A 79 -5.42 -10.21 1.16
C GLY A 79 -5.61 -8.73 1.41
N THR A 80 -6.85 -8.34 1.75
CA THR A 80 -7.28 -6.93 1.88
C THR A 80 -7.95 -6.62 3.22
N THR A 81 -7.68 -7.42 4.26
CA THR A 81 -8.20 -7.15 5.61
C THR A 81 -7.56 -5.88 6.19
N ASP A 82 -8.26 -5.21 7.12
CA ASP A 82 -7.74 -4.01 7.80
C ASP A 82 -6.38 -4.27 8.50
N ALA A 83 -6.17 -5.48 9.01
CA ALA A 83 -4.91 -5.88 9.62
C ALA A 83 -3.76 -5.92 8.60
N ILE A 84 -4.01 -6.39 7.39
CA ILE A 84 -3.04 -6.45 6.28
C ILE A 84 -2.77 -5.02 5.77
N LEU A 85 -3.81 -4.24 5.53
CA LEU A 85 -3.68 -2.88 5.01
C LEU A 85 -2.94 -1.92 5.96
N LYS A 86 -2.85 -2.23 7.24
CA LYS A 86 -1.97 -1.52 8.20
C LYS A 86 -0.49 -1.87 8.09
N GLN A 87 -0.16 -2.92 7.33
CA GLN A 87 1.19 -3.43 7.14
C GLN A 87 1.78 -3.09 5.76
N GLY A 88 0.95 -2.62 4.84
CA GLY A 88 1.35 -2.30 3.48
C GLY A 88 0.16 -2.23 2.53
N ILE A 89 0.41 -2.56 1.27
CA ILE A 89 -0.62 -2.75 0.24
C ILE A 89 -1.10 -4.19 0.29
N GLY A 90 -2.41 -4.40 0.15
CA GLY A 90 -3.03 -5.72 0.07
C GLY A 90 -3.41 -6.08 -1.35
N LEU A 91 -2.93 -7.21 -1.87
CA LEU A 91 -3.39 -7.80 -3.12
C LEU A 91 -4.73 -8.51 -2.88
N ASP A 92 -5.72 -8.19 -3.71
CA ASP A 92 -6.98 -8.93 -3.72
C ASP A 92 -6.74 -10.36 -4.23
N GLU A 93 -7.03 -11.33 -3.38
CA GLU A 93 -6.77 -12.76 -3.65
C GLU A 93 -7.61 -13.33 -4.81
N THR A 94 -8.63 -12.61 -5.27
CA THR A 94 -9.43 -12.99 -6.45
C THR A 94 -8.80 -12.54 -7.76
N THR A 95 -7.70 -11.81 -7.71
CA THR A 95 -6.98 -11.26 -8.86
C THR A 95 -5.62 -11.93 -9.06
N VAL A 96 -4.96 -11.67 -10.19
CA VAL A 96 -3.65 -12.24 -10.49
C VAL A 96 -2.52 -11.53 -9.71
N LYS A 97 -1.36 -12.17 -9.57
CA LYS A 97 -0.18 -11.54 -8.99
C LYS A 97 0.44 -10.53 -9.96
N PRO A 98 1.10 -9.48 -9.45
CA PRO A 98 1.82 -8.53 -10.30
C PRO A 98 2.82 -9.22 -11.22
N GLY A 99 2.71 -8.94 -12.53
CA GLY A 99 3.52 -9.56 -13.58
C GLY A 99 2.83 -10.69 -14.34
N GLU A 100 1.78 -11.29 -13.79
CA GLU A 100 0.94 -12.23 -14.52
C GLU A 100 0.00 -11.49 -15.50
N VAL A 101 -0.36 -12.16 -16.60
CA VAL A 101 -1.33 -11.59 -17.57
C VAL A 101 -2.68 -11.43 -16.89
N GLY A 102 -3.21 -10.23 -16.90
CA GLY A 102 -4.44 -9.86 -16.21
C GLY A 102 -4.27 -8.61 -15.33
N ASN A 103 -5.26 -8.35 -14.49
CA ASN A 103 -5.29 -7.19 -13.61
C ASN A 103 -5.03 -7.60 -12.16
N SER A 104 -3.96 -7.10 -11.56
CA SER A 104 -3.64 -7.25 -10.14
C SER A 104 -4.23 -6.07 -9.37
N VAL A 105 -5.26 -6.29 -8.56
CA VAL A 105 -5.90 -5.22 -7.78
C VAL A 105 -5.28 -5.11 -6.40
N LEU A 106 -4.74 -3.92 -6.11
CA LEU A 106 -3.94 -3.63 -4.92
C LEU A 106 -4.61 -2.52 -4.11
N TYR A 107 -4.97 -2.80 -2.86
CA TYR A 107 -5.62 -1.86 -1.96
C TYR A 107 -4.65 -1.30 -0.92
N GLY A 108 -4.80 -0.02 -0.58
CA GLY A 108 -4.01 0.60 0.50
C GLY A 108 -4.71 1.79 1.12
N HIS A 109 -4.36 2.07 2.37
CA HIS A 109 -4.88 3.24 3.08
C HIS A 109 -4.38 4.55 2.48
N ARG A 110 -5.29 5.51 2.27
CA ARG A 110 -4.99 6.84 1.70
C ARG A 110 -4.13 7.72 2.61
N GLU A 111 -4.28 7.55 3.95
CA GLU A 111 -3.69 8.47 4.91
C GLU A 111 -2.19 8.33 5.05
N ASN A 112 -1.62 7.16 4.69
CA ASN A 112 -0.20 6.87 4.84
C ASN A 112 0.37 6.08 3.66
N ILE A 113 -0.15 4.85 3.43
CA ILE A 113 0.41 3.89 2.48
C ILE A 113 0.37 4.45 1.04
N LEU A 114 -0.80 4.91 0.60
CA LEU A 114 -1.02 5.42 -0.76
C LEU A 114 -1.26 6.94 -0.81
N TRP A 115 -0.75 7.68 0.20
CA TRP A 115 -0.88 9.14 0.23
C TRP A 115 -0.32 9.83 -1.02
N ASN A 116 0.79 9.30 -1.55
CA ASN A 116 1.48 9.89 -2.69
C ASN A 116 0.73 9.68 -4.03
N LEU A 117 -0.27 8.80 -4.07
CA LEU A 117 -1.10 8.63 -5.28
C LEU A 117 -1.85 9.90 -5.70
N LYS A 118 -2.07 10.84 -4.79
CA LYS A 118 -2.74 12.12 -5.10
C LYS A 118 -1.95 13.03 -6.06
N ASP A 119 -0.64 12.80 -6.17
CA ASP A 119 0.29 13.65 -6.89
C ASP A 119 0.88 12.96 -8.14
N VAL A 120 0.46 11.71 -8.45
CA VAL A 120 0.93 11.01 -9.65
C VAL A 120 0.21 11.49 -10.92
N GLU A 121 0.89 11.36 -12.04
CA GLU A 121 0.37 11.71 -13.37
C GLU A 121 0.39 10.49 -14.30
N ILE A 122 -0.40 10.55 -15.38
CA ILE A 122 -0.35 9.55 -16.46
C ILE A 122 1.04 9.63 -17.12
N GLY A 123 1.69 8.47 -17.28
CA GLY A 123 3.06 8.34 -17.78
C GLY A 123 4.10 8.16 -16.68
N ASP A 124 3.75 8.39 -15.40
CA ASP A 124 4.64 8.07 -14.28
C ASP A 124 4.85 6.56 -14.16
N ASN A 125 5.97 6.18 -13.55
CA ASN A 125 6.32 4.78 -13.38
C ASN A 125 6.07 4.29 -11.95
N ILE A 126 5.60 3.06 -11.86
CA ILE A 126 5.49 2.28 -10.63
C ILE A 126 6.40 1.06 -10.78
N THR A 127 7.31 0.88 -9.84
CA THR A 127 8.20 -0.28 -9.81
C THR A 127 7.68 -1.29 -8.78
N VAL A 128 7.54 -2.55 -9.20
CA VAL A 128 7.19 -3.67 -8.33
C VAL A 128 8.35 -4.65 -8.30
N GLU A 129 8.92 -4.89 -7.12
CA GLU A 129 9.91 -5.93 -6.89
C GLU A 129 9.20 -7.20 -6.41
N THR A 130 9.43 -8.31 -7.10
CA THR A 130 8.95 -9.66 -6.76
C THR A 130 10.12 -10.60 -6.57
N LEU A 131 9.89 -11.85 -6.18
CA LEU A 131 10.93 -12.87 -6.12
C LEU A 131 11.50 -13.25 -7.50
N ASP A 132 10.73 -13.03 -8.56
CA ASP A 132 11.11 -13.30 -9.94
C ASP A 132 11.85 -12.13 -10.62
N GLY A 133 11.89 -10.98 -9.99
CA GLY A 133 12.59 -9.79 -10.48
C GLY A 133 11.82 -8.49 -10.28
N THR A 134 12.34 -7.45 -10.90
CA THR A 134 11.77 -6.09 -10.84
C THR A 134 10.98 -5.81 -12.11
N LEU A 135 9.76 -5.37 -11.93
CA LEU A 135 8.81 -5.01 -12.98
C LEU A 135 8.55 -3.51 -12.92
N THR A 136 8.47 -2.86 -14.08
CA THR A 136 8.11 -1.44 -14.19
C THR A 136 6.78 -1.32 -14.91
N PHE A 137 5.85 -0.62 -14.32
CA PHE A 137 4.53 -0.32 -14.87
C PHE A 137 4.42 1.17 -15.12
N GLU A 138 3.86 1.57 -16.26
CA GLU A 138 3.57 2.96 -16.61
C GLU A 138 2.10 3.27 -16.32
N ILE A 139 1.82 4.35 -15.61
CA ILE A 139 0.46 4.79 -15.30
C ILE A 139 -0.26 5.18 -16.59
N SER A 140 -1.34 4.48 -16.90
CA SER A 140 -2.14 4.68 -18.11
C SER A 140 -3.45 5.42 -17.84
N GLU A 141 -4.05 5.24 -16.67
CA GLU A 141 -5.34 5.83 -16.34
C GLU A 141 -5.44 6.19 -14.86
N ILE A 142 -6.15 7.28 -14.57
CA ILE A 142 -6.49 7.72 -13.21
C ILE A 142 -7.96 8.10 -13.19
N GLN A 143 -8.76 7.50 -12.29
CA GLN A 143 -10.19 7.77 -12.16
C GLN A 143 -10.65 7.81 -10.72
N ILE A 144 -11.76 8.51 -10.48
CA ILE A 144 -12.52 8.49 -9.22
C ILE A 144 -13.83 7.77 -9.52
N VAL A 145 -14.10 6.71 -8.77
CA VAL A 145 -15.23 5.81 -9.02
C VAL A 145 -15.95 5.45 -7.72
N ASP A 146 -17.14 4.88 -7.82
CA ASP A 146 -17.85 4.30 -6.68
C ASP A 146 -17.10 3.07 -6.11
N PRO A 147 -17.27 2.74 -4.82
CA PRO A 147 -16.56 1.63 -4.18
C PRO A 147 -16.77 0.26 -4.83
N GLU A 148 -17.90 0.05 -5.48
CA GLU A 148 -18.30 -1.21 -6.13
C GLU A 148 -18.25 -1.11 -7.66
N ASP A 149 -17.62 -0.08 -8.20
CA ASP A 149 -17.54 0.12 -9.66
C ASP A 149 -16.76 -1.05 -10.30
N PRO A 150 -17.34 -1.75 -11.30
CA PRO A 150 -16.64 -2.82 -12.00
C PRO A 150 -15.38 -2.39 -12.73
N TYR A 151 -15.17 -1.08 -12.91
CA TYR A 151 -13.93 -0.51 -13.44
C TYR A 151 -12.69 -0.93 -12.64
N ILE A 152 -12.81 -1.18 -11.34
CA ILE A 152 -11.72 -1.65 -10.48
C ILE A 152 -11.22 -3.03 -10.94
N TYR A 153 -12.15 -3.92 -11.27
CA TYR A 153 -11.88 -5.33 -11.62
C TYR A 153 -11.95 -5.62 -13.13
N HIS A 154 -11.61 -4.61 -13.96
CA HIS A 154 -11.61 -4.80 -15.41
C HIS A 154 -10.68 -5.95 -15.83
N THR A 155 -11.01 -6.64 -16.90
CA THR A 155 -10.14 -7.63 -17.54
C THR A 155 -9.02 -6.93 -18.32
N ALA A 156 -7.78 -7.41 -18.16
CA ALA A 156 -6.63 -6.92 -18.92
C ALA A 156 -6.00 -8.07 -19.74
N GLU A 157 -5.57 -7.77 -20.96
CA GLU A 157 -4.92 -8.73 -21.85
C GLU A 157 -3.39 -8.78 -21.66
N GLU A 158 -2.85 -7.82 -20.92
CA GLU A 158 -1.44 -7.72 -20.54
C GLU A 158 -1.31 -7.46 -19.03
N PRO A 159 -0.13 -7.73 -18.43
CA PRO A 159 0.07 -7.49 -17.01
C PRO A 159 -0.23 -6.04 -16.64
N THR A 160 -1.22 -5.87 -15.79
CA THR A 160 -1.72 -4.57 -15.33
C THR A 160 -1.84 -4.57 -13.82
N ILE A 161 -1.51 -3.47 -13.17
CA ILE A 161 -1.79 -3.24 -11.77
C ILE A 161 -2.84 -2.13 -11.63
N THR A 162 -3.75 -2.31 -10.68
CA THR A 162 -4.76 -1.32 -10.30
C THR A 162 -4.59 -0.99 -8.83
N LEU A 163 -4.10 0.21 -8.53
CA LEU A 163 -3.99 0.72 -7.16
C LEU A 163 -5.30 1.40 -6.77
N VAL A 164 -5.85 0.99 -5.63
CA VAL A 164 -7.14 1.49 -5.13
C VAL A 164 -6.99 2.04 -3.72
N THR A 165 -7.42 3.27 -3.54
CA THR A 165 -7.49 3.89 -2.21
C THR A 165 -8.77 4.68 -2.01
N CYS A 166 -9.05 5.08 -0.79
CA CYS A 166 -10.22 5.90 -0.47
C CYS A 166 -10.08 7.33 -0.99
N TYR A 167 -11.18 7.93 -1.44
CA TYR A 167 -11.25 9.33 -1.88
C TYR A 167 -12.43 10.06 -1.19
N PRO A 168 -12.31 11.37 -0.87
CA PRO A 168 -11.16 12.27 -1.07
C PRO A 168 -9.98 11.98 -0.11
N PHE A 169 -8.76 12.37 -0.49
CA PHE A 169 -7.57 12.19 0.34
C PHE A 169 -7.62 12.96 1.65
N ILE A 170 -8.15 14.19 1.64
CA ILE A 170 -8.33 15.02 2.83
C ILE A 170 -9.83 15.06 3.16
N TYR A 171 -10.26 14.13 4.03
CA TYR A 171 -11.65 14.03 4.44
C TYR A 171 -11.79 13.34 5.80
N MET A 172 -12.62 13.90 6.69
CA MET A 172 -12.96 13.28 7.97
C MET A 172 -14.30 12.55 7.85
N GLY A 173 -14.29 11.23 7.95
CA GLY A 173 -15.50 10.41 7.92
C GLY A 173 -15.47 9.29 6.86
N PRO A 174 -16.60 8.59 6.66
CA PRO A 174 -16.73 7.55 5.64
C PRO A 174 -16.51 8.11 4.24
N THR A 175 -15.63 7.51 3.48
CA THR A 175 -15.28 7.95 2.13
C THR A 175 -16.24 7.38 1.09
N PRO A 176 -16.92 8.25 0.31
CA PRO A 176 -17.93 7.82 -0.64
C PRO A 176 -17.33 7.17 -1.89
N GLU A 177 -16.08 7.48 -2.24
CA GLU A 177 -15.48 7.12 -3.53
C GLU A 177 -14.12 6.44 -3.36
N ARG A 178 -13.60 5.92 -4.47
CA ARG A 178 -12.26 5.35 -4.61
C ARG A 178 -11.45 6.12 -5.64
N TYR A 179 -10.19 6.38 -5.31
CA TYR A 179 -9.18 6.86 -6.26
C TYR A 179 -8.48 5.63 -6.82
N VAL A 180 -8.57 5.47 -8.13
CA VAL A 180 -8.08 4.31 -8.86
C VAL A 180 -7.01 4.74 -9.84
N VAL A 181 -5.85 4.12 -9.76
CA VAL A 181 -4.71 4.32 -10.67
C VAL A 181 -4.41 2.99 -11.34
N LYS A 182 -4.50 2.96 -12.67
CA LYS A 182 -4.10 1.79 -13.48
C LYS A 182 -2.75 2.03 -14.12
N ALA A 183 -1.93 1.01 -14.09
CA ALA A 183 -0.62 1.03 -14.74
C ALA A 183 -0.37 -0.30 -15.46
N VAL A 184 0.20 -0.22 -16.65
CA VAL A 184 0.47 -1.35 -17.54
C VAL A 184 1.95 -1.63 -17.56
N LEU A 185 2.33 -2.91 -17.64
CA LEU A 185 3.73 -3.33 -17.67
C LEU A 185 4.47 -2.68 -18.83
N SER A 186 5.52 -1.95 -18.52
CA SER A 186 6.41 -1.36 -19.53
C SER A 186 7.22 -2.45 -20.23
N LYS A 187 7.32 -2.35 -21.57
CA LYS A 187 8.05 -3.30 -22.42
C LYS A 187 9.56 -3.09 -22.38
#